data_cd1f19a249ba5b9a5a2f1e9355855578
#
_entry.id   cd1f19a249ba5b9a5a2f1e9355855578
#
_cell.length_a   1.000
_cell.length_b   1.000
_cell.length_c   1.000
_cell.angle_alpha   90.00
_cell.angle_beta   90.00
_cell.angle_gamma   90.00
#
_symmetry.space_group_name_H-M   'P 1'
#
loop_
_entity.id
_entity.type
_entity.pdbx_description
1 polymer ?
#
loop_
_entity_poly.entity_id
_entity_poly.type
_entity_poly.pdbx_seq_one_letter_code
_entity_poly.pdbx_strand_id
1 'polypeptide(L)'
;RKERIEIMNIQIFGTNKCFDTKKAMRYFKERNIKYQFVDMKEKGLSKGEYNSIKQAVGGLEKMLNPKCKDKDALAMIQYIADEDKDEKVLENQKVLLTPIVRNGKQQQFGYQPEVWKEWK
;
A
#
# COMPACT_ATOMS: atom_id res chain seq x y z
N ARG A 1 -32.95 -10.22 -0.54
CA ARG A 1 -32.38 -10.07 -0.61
C ARG A 1 -31.66 -9.90 -0.27
N LYS A 2 -31.46 -9.95 -0.19
CA LYS A 2 -30.61 -9.88 0.07
C LYS A 2 -29.87 -9.29 0.20
N GLU A 3 -30.02 -9.05 0.52
CA GLU A 3 -29.14 -8.42 0.75
C GLU A 3 -27.99 -8.48 0.43
N ARG A 4 -28.03 -7.88 0.09
CA ARG A 4 -26.78 -8.05 -0.21
C ARG A 4 -25.84 -7.40 0.63
N ILE A 5 -24.97 -8.16 1.18
CA ILE A 5 -23.92 -7.65 1.99
C ILE A 5 -22.82 -7.20 1.10
N GLU A 6 -22.41 -5.95 1.30
CA GLU A 6 -21.27 -5.49 0.60
C GLU A 6 -20.05 -6.06 1.21
N ILE A 7 -19.30 -6.82 0.47
CA ILE A 7 -18.07 -7.42 0.95
C ILE A 7 -16.91 -6.54 0.55
N MET A 8 -16.29 -5.93 1.55
CA MET A 8 -15.09 -5.17 1.28
C MET A 8 -13.93 -6.13 1.10
N ASN A 9 -13.17 -5.93 0.06
CA ASN A 9 -12.00 -6.76 -0.22
C ASN A 9 -10.76 -6.00 0.23
N ILE A 10 -10.51 -6.03 1.53
CA ILE A 10 -9.42 -5.26 2.11
C ILE A 10 -8.11 -6.03 2.02
N GLN A 11 -7.11 -5.38 1.45
CA GLN A 11 -5.75 -5.90 1.41
C GLN A 11 -4.83 -4.87 2.04
N ILE A 12 -3.99 -5.32 2.96
CA ILE A 12 -3.03 -4.45 3.63
C ILE A 12 -1.63 -4.92 3.28
N PHE A 13 -0.90 -4.09 2.55
CA PHE A 13 0.48 -4.38 2.18
C PHE A 13 1.39 -3.59 3.10
N GLY A 14 2.24 -4.28 3.83
CA GLY A 14 3.14 -3.61 4.75
C GLY A 14 4.10 -4.57 5.38
N THR A 15 4.69 -4.17 6.51
CA THR A 15 5.63 -5.01 7.23
C THR A 15 5.28 -5.04 8.70
N ASN A 16 5.73 -6.10 9.37
CA ASN A 16 5.50 -6.24 10.81
C ASN A 16 6.19 -5.17 11.64
N LYS A 17 7.18 -4.51 11.07
CA LYS A 17 7.91 -3.47 11.79
C LYS A 17 7.30 -2.09 11.64
N CYS A 18 6.32 -1.94 10.76
CA CYS A 18 5.68 -0.64 10.54
C CYS A 18 4.52 -0.47 11.52
N PHE A 19 4.60 0.55 12.35
CA PHE A 19 3.54 0.82 13.32
C PHE A 19 2.20 1.12 12.64
N ASP A 20 2.25 1.88 11.55
CA ASP A 20 1.02 2.22 10.85
C ASP A 20 0.37 1.00 10.24
N THR A 21 1.17 0.03 9.79
CA THR A 21 0.64 -1.24 9.29
C THR A 21 -0.11 -1.97 10.40
N LYS A 22 0.47 -2.00 11.59
CA LYS A 22 -0.17 -2.64 12.73
C LYS A 22 -1.44 -1.93 13.13
N LYS A 23 -1.46 -0.60 13.09
CA LYS A 23 -2.64 0.19 13.40
C LYS A 23 -3.74 -0.08 12.39
N ALA A 24 -3.38 -0.21 11.11
CA ALA A 24 -4.36 -0.49 10.07
C ALA A 24 -5.01 -1.85 10.30
N MET A 25 -4.19 -2.85 10.59
CA MET A 25 -4.73 -4.19 10.85
C MET A 25 -5.66 -4.18 12.05
N ARG A 26 -5.29 -3.45 13.11
CA ARG A 26 -6.13 -3.36 14.30
C ARG A 26 -7.45 -2.67 13.99
N TYR A 27 -7.41 -1.63 13.19
CA TYR A 27 -8.61 -0.88 12.83
C TYR A 27 -9.68 -1.82 12.24
N PHE A 28 -9.28 -2.61 11.23
CA PHE A 28 -10.24 -3.49 10.59
C PHE A 28 -10.63 -4.67 11.48
N LYS A 29 -9.69 -5.17 12.26
CA LYS A 29 -9.98 -6.26 13.15
C LYS A 29 -11.01 -5.87 14.22
N GLU A 30 -10.85 -4.69 14.79
CA GLU A 30 -11.77 -4.22 15.84
C GLU A 30 -13.18 -3.99 15.32
N ARG A 31 -13.31 -3.77 14.02
CA ARG A 31 -14.61 -3.54 13.39
C ARG A 31 -15.15 -4.78 12.72
N ASN A 32 -14.50 -5.91 12.96
CA ASN A 32 -14.92 -7.20 12.40
C ASN A 32 -14.93 -7.20 10.87
N ILE A 33 -14.04 -6.43 10.28
CA ILE A 33 -13.88 -6.40 8.84
C ILE A 33 -12.73 -7.30 8.47
N LYS A 34 -12.99 -8.27 7.62
CA LYS A 34 -11.95 -9.20 7.19
C LYS A 34 -10.97 -8.50 6.27
N TYR A 35 -9.71 -8.84 6.41
CA TYR A 35 -8.68 -8.28 5.55
C TYR A 35 -7.61 -9.32 5.29
N GLN A 36 -6.83 -9.10 4.25
CA GLN A 36 -5.69 -9.93 3.93
C GLN A 36 -4.43 -9.11 4.14
N PHE A 37 -3.53 -9.63 4.97
CA PHE A 37 -2.23 -8.98 5.17
C PHE A 37 -1.22 -9.57 4.22
N VAL A 38 -0.51 -8.72 3.49
CA VAL A 38 0.56 -9.14 2.59
C VAL A 38 1.86 -8.56 3.11
N ASP A 39 2.76 -9.43 3.54
CA ASP A 39 4.06 -9.02 4.06
C ASP A 39 4.97 -8.68 2.90
N MET A 40 5.31 -7.40 2.78
CA MET A 40 6.11 -6.93 1.66
C MET A 40 7.55 -7.41 1.70
N LYS A 41 7.98 -7.95 2.84
CA LYS A 41 9.32 -8.54 2.91
C LYS A 41 9.34 -9.91 2.24
N GLU A 42 8.21 -10.59 2.23
CA GLU A 42 8.15 -11.94 1.68
C GLU A 42 7.60 -11.97 0.28
N LYS A 43 6.55 -11.21 0.02
CA LYS A 43 5.90 -11.27 -1.27
C LYS A 43 5.94 -9.95 -2.04
N GLY A 44 5.60 -8.87 -1.36
CA GLY A 44 5.56 -7.57 -1.99
C GLY A 44 4.45 -7.42 -3.01
N LEU A 45 4.53 -6.35 -3.77
CA LEU A 45 3.58 -6.05 -4.83
C LEU A 45 4.02 -6.74 -6.12
N SER A 46 3.06 -7.29 -6.85
CA SER A 46 3.31 -7.74 -8.20
C SER A 46 3.33 -6.52 -9.11
N LYS A 47 3.82 -6.72 -10.34
CA LYS A 47 3.87 -5.63 -11.30
C LYS A 47 2.48 -5.07 -11.58
N GLY A 48 1.48 -5.95 -11.71
CA GLY A 48 0.11 -5.52 -11.94
C GLY A 48 -0.46 -4.73 -10.77
N GLU A 49 -0.22 -5.21 -9.56
CA GLU A 49 -0.68 -4.50 -8.36
C GLU A 49 -0.02 -3.12 -8.26
N TYR A 50 1.28 -3.07 -8.51
CA TYR A 50 2.01 -1.82 -8.47
C TYR A 50 1.46 -0.81 -9.48
N ASN A 51 1.23 -1.26 -10.71
CA ASN A 51 0.73 -0.36 -11.75
C ASN A 51 -0.67 0.14 -11.42
N SER A 52 -1.51 -0.72 -10.87
CA SER A 52 -2.86 -0.34 -10.47
C SER A 52 -2.84 0.72 -9.39
N ILE A 53 -2.00 0.53 -8.38
CA ILE A 53 -1.88 1.48 -7.28
C ILE A 53 -1.32 2.81 -7.78
N LYS A 54 -0.28 2.74 -8.59
CA LYS A 54 0.35 3.93 -9.13
C LYS A 54 -0.63 4.77 -9.91
N GLN A 55 -1.42 4.14 -10.76
CA GLN A 55 -2.41 4.84 -11.55
C GLN A 55 -3.49 5.47 -10.69
N ALA A 56 -3.93 4.74 -9.66
CA ALA A 56 -5.00 5.22 -8.79
C ALA A 56 -4.57 6.43 -7.96
N VAL A 57 -3.32 6.48 -7.53
CA VAL A 57 -2.86 7.59 -6.68
C VAL A 57 -2.25 8.74 -7.45
N GLY A 58 -2.08 8.58 -8.75
CA GLY A 58 -1.63 9.69 -9.59
C GLY A 58 -0.14 9.79 -9.81
N GLY A 59 0.61 8.71 -9.58
CA GLY A 59 2.00 8.68 -9.92
C GLY A 59 2.90 8.11 -8.85
N LEU A 60 4.09 7.73 -9.27
CA LEU A 60 5.06 7.09 -8.39
C LEU A 60 5.49 7.99 -7.24
N GLU A 61 5.61 9.28 -7.49
CA GLU A 61 6.12 10.19 -6.47
C GLU A 61 5.27 10.18 -5.21
N LYS A 62 3.98 9.94 -5.36
CA LYS A 62 3.07 9.89 -4.21
C LYS A 62 3.20 8.58 -3.44
N MET A 63 3.86 7.60 -4.00
CA MET A 63 4.04 6.30 -3.38
C MET A 63 5.34 6.20 -2.60
N LEU A 64 6.30 7.11 -2.83
CA LEU A 64 7.60 7.04 -2.19
C LEU A 64 7.56 7.56 -0.77
N ASN A 65 8.29 6.89 0.11
CA ASN A 65 8.40 7.27 1.51
C ASN A 65 9.64 8.14 1.71
N PRO A 66 9.48 9.44 1.95
CA PRO A 66 10.65 10.32 2.13
C PRO A 66 11.43 9.98 3.40
N LYS A 67 10.84 9.21 4.30
CA LYS A 67 11.51 8.79 5.53
C LYS A 67 12.11 7.40 5.43
N CYS A 68 12.19 6.86 4.21
CA CYS A 68 12.79 5.54 4.01
C CYS A 68 14.21 5.51 4.55
N LYS A 69 14.52 4.43 5.28
CA LYS A 69 15.85 4.31 5.89
C LYS A 69 16.95 4.09 4.85
N ASP A 70 16.62 3.43 3.76
CA ASP A 70 17.59 3.22 2.69
C ASP A 70 17.61 4.44 1.78
N LYS A 71 18.37 5.44 2.19
CA LYS A 71 18.43 6.70 1.45
C LYS A 71 19.07 6.53 0.09
N ASP A 72 19.99 5.58 -0.05
CA ASP A 72 20.66 5.35 -1.32
C ASP A 72 19.69 4.80 -2.36
N ALA A 73 18.85 3.85 -1.97
CA ALA A 73 17.87 3.30 -2.90
C ALA A 73 16.86 4.37 -3.30
N LEU A 74 16.40 5.16 -2.33
CA LEU A 74 15.45 6.23 -2.62
C LEU A 74 16.04 7.26 -3.57
N ALA A 75 17.27 7.69 -3.31
CA ALA A 75 17.94 8.67 -4.16
C ALA A 75 18.16 8.13 -5.57
N MET A 76 18.57 6.87 -5.69
CA MET A 76 18.77 6.26 -6.99
C MET A 76 17.49 6.31 -7.82
N ILE A 77 16.38 5.94 -7.20
CA ILE A 77 15.09 5.90 -7.91
C ILE A 77 14.69 7.30 -8.36
N GLN A 78 15.02 8.31 -7.57
CA GLN A 78 14.68 9.68 -7.93
C GLN A 78 15.54 10.24 -9.08
N TYR A 79 16.74 9.66 -9.27
CA TYR A 79 17.66 10.20 -10.28
C TYR A 79 17.65 9.47 -11.62
N ILE A 80 17.20 8.22 -11.64
CA ILE A 80 17.23 7.47 -12.89
C ILE A 80 16.11 7.95 -13.83
N ALA A 81 16.17 7.48 -15.09
CA ALA A 81 15.16 7.83 -16.07
C ALA A 81 13.78 7.34 -15.64
N ASP A 82 12.75 8.10 -15.98
CA ASP A 82 11.38 7.74 -15.58
C ASP A 82 10.99 6.35 -16.05
N GLU A 83 11.42 5.96 -17.23
CA GLU A 83 11.07 4.64 -17.77
C GLU A 83 11.70 3.49 -17.02
N ASP A 84 12.74 3.76 -16.23
CA ASP A 84 13.41 2.72 -15.44
C ASP A 84 12.95 2.70 -13.99
N LYS A 85 12.22 3.72 -13.55
CA LYS A 85 11.86 3.85 -12.15
C LYS A 85 10.98 2.72 -11.64
N ASP A 86 9.98 2.33 -12.43
CA ASP A 86 9.04 1.31 -11.99
C ASP A 86 9.74 0.00 -11.69
N GLU A 87 10.66 -0.40 -12.56
CA GLU A 87 11.39 -1.64 -12.36
C GLU A 87 12.24 -1.58 -11.09
N LYS A 88 12.90 -0.44 -10.87
CA LYS A 88 13.75 -0.29 -9.71
C LYS A 88 12.94 -0.23 -8.41
N VAL A 89 11.77 0.36 -8.45
CA VAL A 89 10.89 0.36 -7.27
C VAL A 89 10.47 -1.06 -6.94
N LEU A 90 10.09 -1.86 -7.94
CA LEU A 90 9.70 -3.23 -7.70
C LEU A 90 10.83 -4.07 -7.12
N GLU A 91 12.08 -3.74 -7.46
CA GLU A 91 13.24 -4.40 -6.90
C GLU A 91 13.57 -3.90 -5.48
N ASN A 92 13.06 -2.72 -5.12
CA ASN A 92 13.38 -2.08 -3.84
C ASN A 92 12.11 -1.55 -3.18
N GLN A 93 11.14 -2.42 -2.95
CA GLN A 93 9.82 -1.99 -2.47
C GLN A 93 9.85 -1.33 -1.10
N LYS A 94 10.95 -1.44 -0.38
CA LYS A 94 11.09 -0.78 0.91
C LYS A 94 11.06 0.76 0.81
N VAL A 95 11.20 1.30 -0.41
CA VAL A 95 11.11 2.76 -0.58
C VAL A 95 9.66 3.25 -0.62
N LEU A 96 8.70 2.34 -0.66
CA LEU A 96 7.29 2.71 -0.74
C LEU A 96 6.71 3.02 0.64
N LEU A 97 5.73 3.91 0.66
CA LEU A 97 4.98 4.18 1.89
C LEU A 97 4.20 2.93 2.30
N THR A 98 4.13 2.68 3.59
CA THR A 98 3.35 1.58 4.15
C THR A 98 2.50 2.09 5.30
N PRO A 99 1.39 1.46 5.58
CA PRO A 99 0.79 0.39 4.80
C PRO A 99 0.15 0.90 3.52
N ILE A 100 -0.01 0.02 2.55
CA ILE A 100 -0.84 0.31 1.38
C ILE A 100 -2.13 -0.46 1.61
N VAL A 101 -3.22 0.25 1.82
CA VAL A 101 -4.51 -0.37 2.10
C VAL A 101 -5.39 -0.27 0.88
N ARG A 102 -5.87 -1.39 0.40
CA ARG A 102 -6.70 -1.46 -0.80
C ARG A 102 -8.07 -2.01 -0.47
N ASN A 103 -9.07 -1.46 -1.11
CA ASN A 103 -10.43 -1.97 -1.09
C ASN A 103 -10.95 -1.94 -2.53
N GLY A 104 -10.72 -3.04 -3.26
CA GLY A 104 -11.03 -3.05 -4.67
C GLY A 104 -10.19 -2.01 -5.42
N LYS A 105 -10.85 -1.00 -5.96
CA LYS A 105 -10.16 0.06 -6.69
C LYS A 105 -9.73 1.22 -5.81
N GLN A 106 -10.18 1.23 -4.57
CA GLN A 106 -9.83 2.31 -3.64
C GLN A 106 -8.51 1.97 -2.96
N GLN A 107 -7.66 2.97 -2.79
CA GLN A 107 -6.32 2.75 -2.24
C GLN A 107 -5.88 3.92 -1.40
N GLN A 108 -5.16 3.61 -0.32
CA GLN A 108 -4.66 4.61 0.61
C GLN A 108 -3.31 4.21 1.16
N PHE A 109 -2.51 5.18 1.51
CA PHE A 109 -1.22 4.96 2.15
C PHE A 109 -1.27 5.43 3.60
N GLY A 110 -0.64 4.66 4.48
CA GLY A 110 -0.55 5.02 5.87
C GLY A 110 -1.83 4.73 6.64
N TYR A 111 -1.88 5.19 7.88
CA TYR A 111 -3.02 4.97 8.75
C TYR A 111 -4.05 6.06 8.49
N GLN A 112 -5.15 5.70 7.83
CA GLN A 112 -6.16 6.66 7.38
C GLN A 112 -7.56 6.23 7.79
N PRO A 113 -7.86 6.16 9.09
CA PRO A 113 -9.18 5.70 9.52
C PRO A 113 -10.32 6.60 9.04
N GLU A 114 -10.03 7.90 8.87
CA GLU A 114 -11.05 8.83 8.39
C GLU A 114 -11.53 8.46 7.00
N VAL A 115 -10.62 7.97 6.16
CA VAL A 115 -10.97 7.57 4.81
C VAL A 115 -11.65 6.22 4.82
N TRP A 116 -11.10 5.28 5.60
CA TRP A 116 -11.59 3.91 5.61
C TRP A 116 -13.03 3.80 6.10
N LYS A 117 -13.44 4.65 7.02
CA LYS A 117 -14.80 4.59 7.53
C LYS A 117 -15.83 4.95 6.46
N GLU A 118 -15.40 5.62 5.39
CA GLU A 118 -16.27 5.94 4.27
C GLU A 118 -16.32 4.85 3.22
N TRP A 119 -15.46 3.87 3.34
CA TRP A 119 -15.43 2.77 2.38
C TRP A 119 -16.61 1.84 2.59
N LYS A 120 -17.11 1.30 1.47
CA LYS A 120 -18.24 0.37 1.52
C LYS A 120 -18.01 -0.85 0.70
#